data_b4b02565053287fdafe72011feb11094
#
_entry.id   b4b02565053287fdafe72011feb11094
#
_cell.length_a   1.000
_cell.length_b   1.000
_cell.length_c   1.000
_cell.angle_alpha   90.00
_cell.angle_beta   90.00
_cell.angle_gamma   90.00
#
_symmetry.space_group_name_H-M   'P 1'
#
loop_
_entity.id
_entity.type
_entity.pdbx_description
1 polymer ?
#
loop_
_entity_poly.entity_id
_entity_poly.type
_entity_poly.pdbx_seq_one_letter_code
_entity_poly.pdbx_strand_id
1 'polypeptide(L)'
;MKNKFIILTITGLLLASLAACGGSKTPDASKNTADQEAQNQNQDSQGTSDTIQGDIEENHGSDDTEGSSDSAENASENQSGDLTFADLAKYSFEFCSGAGGWSTDFEIEKDGSFKGSYHDSDMGDTGENYENGTMYICGFSGDFTGLTKINDYTYEMKMENLTYEETPGKEEIADGVKYIYTDVYGLEGTDTFKVYLPGAPVSDLSEEEYFWVRTANENGAEGAQDTLTIPVIVNEKMEYGIYSYKRMTPYEEAQSTLNTYQASYDAAEEELKKATLQSRMDDYAMQMYDISDSCLNEIWNLVKYNTSEEKFNEILTEQRKWIADKEAAGNEILDQNDGSSAQMDSSLKMAELTMERCEELADYLK
;
A
#
# COMPACT_ATOMS: atom_id res chain seq x y z
N MET A 1 -26.90 25.33 -10.63
CA MET A 1 -25.53 24.87 -10.71
C MET A 1 -25.39 23.85 -9.63
N LYS A 2 -25.24 22.58 -9.97
CA LYS A 2 -25.18 21.47 -9.01
C LYS A 2 -23.70 21.15 -8.78
N ASN A 3 -23.17 21.49 -7.62
CA ASN A 3 -21.83 21.10 -7.20
C ASN A 3 -21.79 19.58 -7.02
N LYS A 4 -20.99 18.90 -7.85
CA LYS A 4 -20.65 17.51 -7.67
C LYS A 4 -19.47 17.48 -6.70
N PHE A 5 -19.73 17.04 -5.49
CA PHE A 5 -18.68 16.63 -4.57
C PHE A 5 -18.00 15.39 -5.14
N ILE A 6 -16.73 15.53 -5.48
CA ILE A 6 -15.86 14.39 -5.77
C ILE A 6 -15.25 14.01 -4.41
N ILE A 7 -15.80 12.97 -3.81
CA ILE A 7 -15.19 12.32 -2.65
C ILE A 7 -14.01 11.52 -3.18
N LEU A 8 -12.80 12.00 -2.92
CA LEU A 8 -11.57 11.24 -3.14
C LEU A 8 -11.50 10.19 -2.04
N THR A 9 -11.84 8.95 -2.35
CA THR A 9 -11.63 7.83 -1.45
C THR A 9 -10.15 7.48 -1.46
N ILE A 10 -9.45 7.91 -0.41
CA ILE A 10 -8.10 7.42 -0.11
C ILE A 10 -8.27 5.99 0.41
N THR A 11 -7.97 5.02 -0.43
CA THR A 11 -7.93 3.60 -0.05
C THR A 11 -6.61 3.34 0.64
N GLY A 12 -6.54 3.65 1.94
CA GLY A 12 -5.45 3.16 2.78
C GLY A 12 -5.58 1.65 2.97
N LEU A 13 -4.57 0.91 2.54
CA LEU A 13 -4.45 -0.53 2.75
C LEU A 13 -4.20 -0.80 4.25
N LEU A 14 -5.26 -1.04 5.02
CA LEU A 14 -5.17 -1.54 6.38
C LEU A 14 -4.98 -3.06 6.32
N LEU A 15 -3.75 -3.52 6.49
CA LEU A 15 -3.44 -4.91 6.78
C LEU A 15 -3.93 -5.24 8.19
N ALA A 16 -5.14 -5.76 8.31
CA ALA A 16 -5.68 -6.30 9.55
C ALA A 16 -5.12 -7.71 9.78
N SER A 17 -4.17 -7.84 10.71
CA SER A 17 -3.76 -9.13 11.27
C SER A 17 -4.86 -9.68 12.17
N LEU A 18 -5.60 -10.70 11.71
CA LEU A 18 -6.56 -11.47 12.48
C LEU A 18 -5.82 -12.48 13.37
N ALA A 19 -5.72 -12.19 14.67
CA ALA A 19 -5.43 -13.20 15.68
C ALA A 19 -6.77 -13.78 16.18
N ALA A 20 -7.06 -15.03 15.80
CA ALA A 20 -8.19 -15.79 16.30
C ALA A 20 -7.90 -16.33 17.69
N CYS A 21 -8.74 -16.02 18.68
CA CYS A 21 -8.93 -16.87 19.85
C CYS A 21 -10.42 -16.92 20.20
N GLY A 22 -10.99 -18.11 20.06
CA GLY A 22 -12.37 -18.38 20.37
C GLY A 22 -12.63 -18.60 21.87
N GLY A 23 -13.89 -18.44 22.29
CA GLY A 23 -14.35 -18.81 23.60
C GLY A 23 -15.66 -18.14 24.00
N SER A 24 -16.76 -18.81 23.71
CA SER A 24 -18.12 -18.44 24.13
C SER A 24 -18.33 -18.49 25.65
N LYS A 25 -19.08 -17.54 26.22
CA LYS A 25 -20.24 -17.70 27.12
C LYS A 25 -20.62 -16.37 27.76
N THR A 26 -21.82 -15.90 27.53
CA THR A 26 -22.62 -15.04 28.44
C THR A 26 -23.32 -15.95 29.49
N PRO A 27 -23.94 -15.48 30.60
CA PRO A 27 -24.36 -14.11 30.90
C PRO A 27 -24.18 -13.64 32.37
N ASP A 28 -24.57 -12.41 32.59
CA ASP A 28 -25.29 -11.83 33.76
C ASP A 28 -24.52 -11.03 34.80
N ALA A 29 -25.01 -9.83 34.88
CA ALA A 29 -25.17 -8.78 35.86
C ALA A 29 -24.44 -8.77 37.21
N SER A 30 -23.98 -7.56 37.52
CA SER A 30 -24.12 -6.86 38.80
C SER A 30 -22.87 -6.49 39.59
N LYS A 31 -22.65 -5.18 39.60
CA LYS A 31 -22.23 -4.32 40.71
C LYS A 31 -20.86 -4.45 41.41
N ASN A 32 -20.27 -3.29 41.43
CA ASN A 32 -19.64 -2.53 42.51
C ASN A 32 -18.11 -2.53 42.67
N THR A 33 -17.64 -1.31 42.52
CA THR A 33 -16.76 -0.48 43.39
C THR A 33 -15.31 -0.85 43.64
N ALA A 34 -14.53 0.14 43.30
CA ALA A 34 -13.49 0.80 44.10
C ALA A 34 -12.05 0.21 44.13
N ASP A 35 -11.20 1.06 43.68
CA ASP A 35 -9.95 1.53 44.33
C ASP A 35 -8.66 0.70 44.29
N GLN A 36 -7.66 1.43 43.89
CA GLN A 36 -6.29 1.58 44.40
C GLN A 36 -5.14 0.84 43.71
N GLU A 37 -4.37 1.71 43.09
CA GLU A 37 -2.96 2.08 43.37
C GLU A 37 -1.86 1.02 43.19
N ALA A 38 -1.00 1.39 42.27
CA ALA A 38 0.47 1.57 42.38
C ALA A 38 1.36 0.43 42.89
N GLN A 39 2.34 0.08 42.16
CA GLN A 39 3.77 0.24 42.41
C GLN A 39 4.66 -0.78 41.67
N ASN A 40 5.50 -0.21 40.84
CA ASN A 40 6.93 -0.42 40.65
C ASN A 40 7.58 -1.60 41.40
N GLN A 41 8.34 -2.44 40.69
CA GLN A 41 9.73 -2.71 41.05
C GLN A 41 10.48 -3.54 40.00
N ASN A 42 11.66 -3.02 39.64
CA ASN A 42 12.80 -3.67 39.02
C ASN A 42 13.24 -4.93 39.77
N GLN A 43 13.74 -5.92 39.07
CA GLN A 43 14.96 -6.64 39.53
C GLN A 43 15.71 -7.33 38.39
N ASP A 44 16.98 -6.99 38.31
CA ASP A 44 18.08 -7.64 37.62
C ASP A 44 18.21 -9.14 37.95
N SER A 45 18.70 -9.91 37.00
CA SER A 45 19.61 -11.04 37.32
C SER A 45 20.53 -11.37 36.14
N GLN A 46 21.79 -11.18 36.41
CA GLN A 46 22.95 -11.61 35.66
C GLN A 46 23.21 -13.13 35.75
N GLY A 47 23.99 -13.61 34.78
CA GLY A 47 24.90 -14.80 34.92
C GLY A 47 24.52 -15.91 33.94
N THR A 48 25.37 -16.59 33.28
CA THR A 48 26.83 -16.72 33.16
C THR A 48 27.15 -17.52 31.91
N SER A 49 28.31 -17.28 31.37
CA SER A 49 29.02 -18.04 30.31
C SER A 49 29.02 -19.55 30.49
N ASP A 50 29.02 -20.28 29.36
CA ASP A 50 29.99 -21.36 29.21
C ASP A 50 30.32 -21.61 27.73
N THR A 51 31.63 -21.57 27.50
CA THR A 51 32.36 -21.82 26.27
C THR A 51 32.56 -23.31 26.11
N ILE A 52 32.32 -23.86 24.92
CA ILE A 52 33.00 -25.10 24.50
C ILE A 52 33.49 -24.94 23.07
N GLN A 53 34.80 -24.97 22.94
CA GLN A 53 35.62 -25.10 21.74
C GLN A 53 35.65 -26.55 21.28
N GLY A 54 35.68 -26.78 19.98
CA GLY A 54 35.97 -28.08 19.40
C GLY A 54 36.34 -27.92 17.91
N ASP A 55 37.65 -28.00 17.68
CA ASP A 55 38.34 -28.00 16.38
C ASP A 55 38.14 -29.30 15.59
N ILE A 56 38.63 -29.22 14.30
CA ILE A 56 39.12 -30.33 13.42
C ILE A 56 38.10 -30.77 12.34
N GLU A 57 38.37 -30.86 11.04
CA GLU A 57 39.50 -30.85 10.13
C GLU A 57 39.00 -30.79 8.68
N GLU A 58 39.86 -30.34 7.78
CA GLU A 58 39.69 -30.28 6.31
C GLU A 58 39.46 -31.69 5.68
N ASN A 59 38.68 -31.74 4.64
CA ASN A 59 39.00 -32.61 3.52
C ASN A 59 38.49 -32.11 2.17
N HIS A 60 39.38 -32.09 1.17
CA HIS A 60 39.19 -31.78 -0.23
C HIS A 60 38.34 -32.83 -0.96
N GLY A 61 37.57 -32.36 -1.91
CA GLY A 61 36.95 -33.20 -2.93
C GLY A 61 36.23 -32.36 -3.98
N SER A 62 36.93 -32.08 -5.06
CA SER A 62 36.37 -31.51 -6.29
C SER A 62 35.39 -32.47 -6.97
N ASP A 63 34.24 -31.98 -7.41
CA ASP A 63 33.67 -32.44 -8.68
C ASP A 63 32.68 -31.39 -9.27
N ASP A 64 32.83 -31.18 -10.57
CA ASP A 64 32.10 -30.25 -11.38
C ASP A 64 30.65 -30.71 -11.62
N THR A 65 29.67 -29.81 -11.44
CA THR A 65 28.43 -29.91 -12.22
C THR A 65 27.83 -28.51 -12.41
N GLU A 66 27.69 -28.13 -13.65
CA GLU A 66 27.01 -26.94 -14.13
C GLU A 66 25.55 -26.93 -13.67
N GLY A 67 25.16 -25.91 -12.96
CA GLY A 67 23.78 -25.59 -12.58
C GLY A 67 23.48 -24.13 -12.87
N SER A 68 22.70 -23.92 -13.91
CA SER A 68 22.14 -22.64 -14.32
C SER A 68 21.59 -21.86 -13.14
N SER A 69 22.20 -20.75 -12.82
CA SER A 69 21.65 -19.73 -11.93
C SER A 69 20.94 -18.69 -12.78
N ASP A 70 19.61 -18.72 -12.79
CA ASP A 70 18.80 -17.56 -13.16
C ASP A 70 19.06 -16.45 -12.13
N SER A 71 19.98 -15.59 -12.50
CA SER A 71 20.22 -14.33 -11.83
C SER A 71 19.06 -13.39 -12.18
N ALA A 72 18.27 -13.02 -11.20
CA ALA A 72 17.40 -11.85 -11.30
C ALA A 72 18.27 -10.67 -11.78
N GLU A 73 18.08 -10.25 -13.00
CA GLU A 73 18.64 -9.01 -13.53
C GLU A 73 17.96 -7.84 -12.80
N ASN A 74 18.63 -7.36 -11.78
CA ASN A 74 18.40 -6.01 -11.26
C ASN A 74 18.96 -5.07 -12.33
N ALA A 75 18.13 -4.70 -13.29
CA ALA A 75 18.47 -3.73 -14.32
C ALA A 75 18.64 -2.36 -13.64
N SER A 76 19.88 -2.03 -13.30
CA SER A 76 20.31 -0.65 -13.16
C SER A 76 20.10 0.00 -14.53
N GLU A 77 18.97 0.68 -14.72
CA GLU A 77 18.78 1.59 -15.85
C GLU A 77 19.83 2.70 -15.70
N ASN A 78 20.92 2.59 -16.46
CA ASN A 78 21.87 3.68 -16.66
C ASN A 78 21.12 4.83 -17.35
N GLN A 79 20.60 5.78 -16.57
CA GLN A 79 20.08 7.04 -17.08
C GLN A 79 21.24 7.85 -17.64
N SER A 80 21.42 7.87 -18.94
CA SER A 80 22.43 8.66 -19.65
C SER A 80 21.96 10.10 -19.95
N GLY A 81 20.95 10.61 -19.25
CA GLY A 81 20.38 11.94 -19.43
C GLY A 81 20.26 12.69 -18.10
N ASP A 82 20.03 14.01 -18.17
CA ASP A 82 19.71 14.81 -16.99
C ASP A 82 18.33 14.42 -16.44
N LEU A 83 18.14 14.47 -15.10
CA LEU A 83 16.87 14.20 -14.42
C LEU A 83 15.77 15.12 -14.96
N THR A 84 14.58 14.56 -15.15
CA THR A 84 13.38 15.28 -15.55
C THR A 84 12.25 15.06 -14.56
N PHE A 85 11.23 15.92 -14.57
CA PHE A 85 10.01 15.68 -13.79
C PHE A 85 9.28 14.40 -14.23
N ALA A 86 9.41 13.98 -15.49
CA ALA A 86 8.86 12.70 -15.94
C ALA A 86 9.54 11.48 -15.27
N ASP A 87 10.77 11.62 -14.78
CA ASP A 87 11.43 10.58 -13.99
C ASP A 87 10.94 10.60 -12.55
N LEU A 88 10.73 11.76 -11.95
CA LEU A 88 10.14 11.91 -10.61
C LEU A 88 8.67 11.48 -10.59
N ALA A 89 7.92 11.66 -11.67
CA ALA A 89 6.54 11.21 -11.81
C ALA A 89 6.34 9.69 -11.71
N LYS A 90 7.43 8.91 -11.74
CA LYS A 90 7.40 7.46 -11.51
C LYS A 90 7.34 7.08 -10.03
N TYR A 91 7.40 8.08 -9.13
CA TYR A 91 7.45 7.90 -7.68
C TYR A 91 6.34 8.66 -6.99
N SER A 92 5.89 8.15 -5.87
CA SER A 92 5.16 8.87 -4.83
C SER A 92 6.15 9.24 -3.74
N PHE A 93 5.93 10.38 -3.10
CA PHE A 93 6.80 10.93 -2.06
C PHE A 93 6.05 11.00 -0.74
N GLU A 94 6.72 10.60 0.35
CA GLU A 94 6.12 10.54 1.67
C GLU A 94 7.07 11.09 2.73
N PHE A 95 6.50 11.88 3.64
CA PHE A 95 7.15 12.35 4.87
C PHE A 95 6.24 12.02 6.04
N CYS A 96 6.65 11.10 6.90
CA CYS A 96 5.77 10.59 7.94
C CYS A 96 6.49 10.21 9.24
N SER A 97 5.71 9.97 10.29
CA SER A 97 6.20 9.48 11.59
C SER A 97 6.72 8.03 11.56
N GLY A 98 6.45 7.28 10.50
CA GLY A 98 6.73 5.84 10.43
C GLY A 98 5.79 4.96 11.26
N ALA A 99 5.00 5.54 12.17
CA ALA A 99 4.05 4.86 13.04
C ALA A 99 2.58 5.06 12.64
N GLY A 100 2.32 5.76 11.51
CA GLY A 100 0.98 6.02 11.00
C GLY A 100 0.20 7.12 11.74
N GLY A 101 0.85 7.87 12.63
CA GLY A 101 0.21 8.97 13.35
C GLY A 101 -0.08 10.16 12.45
N TRP A 102 0.89 10.52 11.60
CA TRP A 102 0.78 11.57 10.62
C TRP A 102 1.60 11.25 9.37
N SER A 103 1.16 11.77 8.23
CA SER A 103 1.93 11.75 6.99
C SER A 103 1.61 12.94 6.08
N THR A 104 2.59 13.30 5.26
CA THR A 104 2.46 14.15 4.08
C THR A 104 2.80 13.31 2.87
N ASP A 105 1.85 13.13 1.98
CA ASP A 105 1.97 12.32 0.78
C ASP A 105 1.73 13.20 -0.43
N PHE A 106 2.58 13.12 -1.45
CA PHE A 106 2.36 13.83 -2.70
C PHE A 106 2.96 13.15 -3.92
N GLU A 107 2.45 13.51 -5.06
CA GLU A 107 2.88 13.04 -6.38
C GLU A 107 3.26 14.22 -7.26
N ILE A 108 4.35 14.06 -8.00
CA ILE A 108 4.81 15.03 -9.00
C ILE A 108 4.41 14.52 -10.37
N GLU A 109 3.80 15.39 -11.18
CA GLU A 109 3.44 15.06 -12.55
C GLU A 109 4.59 15.35 -13.51
N LYS A 110 4.48 14.87 -14.75
CA LYS A 110 5.54 15.00 -15.77
C LYS A 110 5.90 16.45 -16.13
N ASP A 111 5.00 17.39 -15.88
CA ASP A 111 5.20 18.83 -16.11
C ASP A 111 5.74 19.57 -14.89
N GLY A 112 5.91 18.87 -13.75
CA GLY A 112 6.37 19.43 -12.49
C GLY A 112 5.26 19.89 -11.55
N SER A 113 4.01 19.90 -11.99
CA SER A 113 2.89 20.13 -11.08
C SER A 113 2.83 19.01 -10.05
N PHE A 114 2.37 19.32 -8.84
CA PHE A 114 2.22 18.33 -7.78
C PHE A 114 0.92 18.53 -7.03
N LYS A 115 0.44 17.46 -6.44
CA LYS A 115 -0.70 17.45 -5.53
C LYS A 115 -0.44 16.45 -4.41
N GLY A 116 -1.03 16.72 -3.25
CA GLY A 116 -0.85 15.85 -2.10
C GLY A 116 -1.83 16.13 -0.98
N SER A 117 -1.66 15.39 0.08
CA SER A 117 -2.42 15.54 1.32
C SER A 117 -1.51 15.41 2.53
N TYR A 118 -1.90 16.09 3.59
CA TYR A 118 -1.32 15.91 4.93
C TYR A 118 -2.44 15.53 5.90
N HIS A 119 -2.12 14.65 6.82
CA HIS A 119 -2.97 14.36 7.96
C HIS A 119 -2.16 14.15 9.22
N ASP A 120 -2.76 14.49 10.35
CA ASP A 120 -2.32 14.14 11.71
C ASP A 120 -3.54 13.91 12.59
N SER A 121 -3.39 13.22 13.70
CA SER A 121 -4.49 12.89 14.57
C SER A 121 -4.15 13.10 16.05
N ASP A 122 -5.05 13.75 16.79
CA ASP A 122 -5.05 13.80 18.25
C ASP A 122 -6.33 13.15 18.78
N MET A 123 -6.24 11.86 19.08
CA MET A 123 -7.36 11.09 19.63
C MET A 123 -7.68 11.45 21.08
N GLY A 124 -6.85 12.26 21.74
CA GLY A 124 -7.04 12.77 23.10
C GLY A 124 -7.76 14.11 23.16
N ASP A 125 -7.74 14.88 22.05
CA ASP A 125 -8.50 16.15 21.95
C ASP A 125 -9.96 15.87 21.60
N THR A 126 -10.80 15.66 22.61
CA THR A 126 -12.22 15.29 22.48
C THR A 126 -13.14 16.33 23.11
N GLY A 127 -14.41 16.39 22.68
CA GLY A 127 -15.42 17.30 23.20
C GLY A 127 -16.85 16.81 22.98
N GLU A 128 -17.83 17.62 23.37
CA GLU A 128 -19.25 17.23 23.40
C GLU A 128 -19.80 16.72 22.05
N ASN A 129 -19.23 17.20 20.92
CA ASN A 129 -19.70 16.83 19.58
C ASN A 129 -18.59 16.15 18.74
N TYR A 130 -17.44 15.83 19.32
CA TYR A 130 -16.31 15.15 18.67
C TYR A 130 -15.62 14.20 19.65
N GLU A 131 -16.33 13.20 20.08
CA GLU A 131 -15.86 12.16 21.01
C GLU A 131 -14.78 11.25 20.39
N ASN A 132 -14.63 11.26 19.07
CA ASN A 132 -13.69 10.42 18.32
C ASN A 132 -12.35 11.12 18.07
N GLY A 133 -12.11 12.31 18.68
CA GLY A 133 -10.84 13.01 18.57
C GLY A 133 -10.83 14.12 17.52
N THR A 134 -9.62 14.66 17.29
CA THR A 134 -9.36 15.73 16.32
C THR A 134 -8.41 15.21 15.22
N MET A 135 -8.75 15.55 13.99
CA MET A 135 -7.92 15.31 12.80
C MET A 135 -7.45 16.64 12.24
N TYR A 136 -6.16 16.76 12.02
CA TYR A 136 -5.54 17.85 11.26
C TYR A 136 -5.37 17.38 9.82
N ILE A 137 -5.90 18.12 8.86
CA ILE A 137 -5.90 17.73 7.45
C ILE A 137 -5.54 18.90 6.54
N CYS A 138 -4.89 18.57 5.42
CA CYS A 138 -4.55 19.53 4.39
C CYS A 138 -4.53 18.83 3.02
N GLY A 139 -5.37 19.28 2.09
CA GLY A 139 -5.21 18.99 0.68
C GLY A 139 -4.46 20.14 0.02
N PHE A 140 -3.43 19.87 -0.75
CA PHE A 140 -2.59 20.90 -1.35
C PHE A 140 -2.17 20.56 -2.78
N SER A 141 -1.79 21.60 -3.52
CA SER A 141 -1.19 21.48 -4.86
C SER A 141 -0.24 22.65 -5.12
N GLY A 142 0.64 22.50 -6.11
CA GLY A 142 1.59 23.51 -6.52
C GLY A 142 2.41 23.05 -7.71
N ASP A 143 3.53 23.76 -7.96
CA ASP A 143 4.44 23.44 -9.06
C ASP A 143 5.88 23.35 -8.52
N PHE A 144 6.62 22.31 -8.94
CA PHE A 144 8.06 22.29 -8.89
C PHE A 144 8.62 22.76 -10.22
N THR A 145 9.59 23.66 -10.18
CA THR A 145 10.20 24.27 -11.36
C THR A 145 11.73 24.30 -11.24
N GLY A 146 12.42 24.59 -12.32
CA GLY A 146 13.86 24.91 -12.29
C GLY A 146 14.76 23.75 -11.88
N LEU A 147 14.39 22.51 -12.23
CA LEU A 147 15.20 21.33 -11.92
C LEU A 147 16.60 21.46 -12.51
N THR A 148 17.60 21.71 -11.64
CA THR A 148 18.96 22.07 -12.01
C THR A 148 19.96 21.10 -11.42
N LYS A 149 20.84 20.52 -12.25
CA LYS A 149 21.89 19.59 -11.81
C LYS A 149 22.95 20.30 -10.97
N ILE A 150 23.24 19.76 -9.79
CA ILE A 150 24.35 20.19 -8.91
C ILE A 150 25.55 19.26 -9.13
N ASN A 151 25.33 17.94 -9.10
CA ASN A 151 26.32 16.91 -9.38
C ASN A 151 25.64 15.69 -10.02
N ASP A 152 26.32 14.55 -10.15
CA ASP A 152 25.78 13.39 -10.84
C ASP A 152 24.58 12.75 -10.12
N TYR A 153 24.38 13.00 -8.84
CA TYR A 153 23.32 12.42 -8.03
C TYR A 153 22.41 13.47 -7.39
N THR A 154 22.73 14.78 -7.51
CA THR A 154 22.01 15.81 -6.78
C THR A 154 21.51 16.90 -7.73
N TYR A 155 20.25 17.24 -7.54
CA TYR A 155 19.57 18.33 -8.25
C TYR A 155 18.93 19.29 -7.26
N GLU A 156 18.63 20.50 -7.72
CA GLU A 156 17.85 21.51 -7.00
C GLU A 156 16.61 21.85 -7.79
N MET A 157 15.48 22.06 -7.10
CA MET A 157 14.24 22.52 -7.69
C MET A 157 13.57 23.56 -6.79
N LYS A 158 12.65 24.35 -7.36
CA LYS A 158 11.89 25.37 -6.64
C LYS A 158 10.42 25.00 -6.60
N MET A 159 9.82 25.23 -5.45
CA MET A 159 8.37 25.13 -5.26
C MET A 159 7.74 26.50 -5.51
N GLU A 160 6.69 26.52 -6.35
CA GLU A 160 5.92 27.72 -6.69
C GLU A 160 4.43 27.40 -6.58
N ASN A 161 3.59 28.42 -6.51
CA ASN A 161 2.14 28.31 -6.58
C ASN A 161 1.50 27.33 -5.57
N LEU A 162 2.10 27.14 -4.38
CA LEU A 162 1.51 26.29 -3.34
C LEU A 162 0.13 26.85 -2.95
N THR A 163 -0.89 26.02 -3.06
CA THR A 163 -2.27 26.33 -2.76
C THR A 163 -2.91 25.22 -1.92
N TYR A 164 -3.91 25.58 -1.14
CA TYR A 164 -4.64 24.68 -0.26
C TYR A 164 -6.08 24.51 -0.74
N GLU A 165 -6.65 23.33 -0.63
CA GLU A 165 -8.04 23.05 -0.99
C GLU A 165 -9.00 23.80 -0.06
N GLU A 166 -8.64 23.92 1.22
CA GLU A 166 -9.39 24.65 2.24
C GLU A 166 -8.48 25.65 2.96
N THR A 167 -9.08 26.69 3.53
CA THR A 167 -8.33 27.73 4.24
C THR A 167 -7.77 27.16 5.56
N PRO A 168 -6.45 27.24 5.80
CA PRO A 168 -5.86 26.88 7.09
C PRO A 168 -6.54 27.60 8.26
N GLY A 169 -6.81 26.87 9.34
CA GLY A 169 -7.55 27.35 10.51
C GLY A 169 -9.07 27.17 10.41
N LYS A 170 -9.63 26.73 9.29
CA LYS A 170 -11.04 26.30 9.22
C LYS A 170 -11.23 25.06 10.07
N GLU A 171 -12.36 25.01 10.80
CA GLU A 171 -12.76 23.85 11.60
C GLU A 171 -14.11 23.31 11.13
N GLU A 172 -14.30 22.00 11.22
CA GLU A 172 -15.53 21.31 10.89
C GLU A 172 -15.69 20.11 11.83
N ILE A 173 -16.91 19.82 12.25
CA ILE A 173 -17.22 18.62 13.04
C ILE A 173 -18.14 17.74 12.21
N ALA A 174 -17.73 16.50 11.97
CA ALA A 174 -18.51 15.51 11.27
C ALA A 174 -18.25 14.11 11.87
N ASP A 175 -19.29 13.32 12.01
CA ASP A 175 -19.24 11.92 12.47
C ASP A 175 -18.49 11.73 13.82
N GLY A 176 -18.59 12.73 14.72
CA GLY A 176 -17.93 12.69 16.02
C GLY A 176 -16.43 13.01 16.00
N VAL A 177 -15.90 13.50 14.86
CA VAL A 177 -14.51 13.94 14.69
C VAL A 177 -14.49 15.45 14.43
N LYS A 178 -13.54 16.16 15.05
CA LYS A 178 -13.22 17.55 14.73
C LYS A 178 -12.11 17.58 13.68
N TYR A 179 -12.39 18.14 12.52
CA TYR A 179 -11.40 18.37 11.47
C TYR A 179 -10.89 19.80 11.57
N ILE A 180 -9.58 19.96 11.59
CA ILE A 180 -8.90 21.26 11.54
C ILE A 180 -8.05 21.29 10.26
N TYR A 181 -8.39 22.19 9.33
CA TYR A 181 -7.62 22.40 8.12
C TYR A 181 -6.34 23.18 8.44
N THR A 182 -5.17 22.70 7.99
CA THR A 182 -3.88 23.26 8.32
C THR A 182 -3.06 23.59 7.07
N ASP A 183 -1.90 24.22 7.26
CA ASP A 183 -0.83 24.25 6.27
C ASP A 183 -0.22 22.84 6.14
N VAL A 184 0.44 22.57 5.02
CA VAL A 184 1.15 21.29 4.81
C VAL A 184 2.40 21.23 5.69
N TYR A 185 2.62 20.08 6.33
CA TYR A 185 3.82 19.79 7.09
C TYR A 185 4.86 19.07 6.21
N GLY A 186 6.12 19.50 6.29
CA GLY A 186 7.26 18.96 5.51
C GLY A 186 7.68 19.82 4.32
N LEU A 187 6.78 20.65 3.78
CA LEU A 187 7.09 21.56 2.67
C LEU A 187 7.27 23.02 3.11
N GLU A 188 7.06 23.33 4.38
CA GLU A 188 7.17 24.70 4.92
C GLU A 188 8.61 25.20 5.04
N GLY A 189 8.77 26.50 5.24
CA GLY A 189 10.02 27.16 5.61
C GLY A 189 10.94 27.53 4.44
N THR A 190 10.78 26.91 3.28
CA THR A 190 11.58 27.19 2.07
C THR A 190 10.73 27.04 0.80
N ASP A 191 11.23 27.63 -0.28
CA ASP A 191 10.77 27.38 -1.65
C ASP A 191 11.78 26.54 -2.46
N THR A 192 12.92 26.16 -1.87
CA THR A 192 14.00 25.45 -2.56
C THR A 192 14.24 24.09 -1.93
N PHE A 193 14.24 23.05 -2.75
CA PHE A 193 14.40 21.66 -2.35
C PHE A 193 15.54 21.01 -3.12
N LYS A 194 16.25 20.09 -2.47
CA LYS A 194 17.18 19.20 -3.17
C LYS A 194 16.54 17.87 -3.49
N VAL A 195 16.97 17.30 -4.61
CA VAL A 195 16.61 15.94 -5.03
C VAL A 195 17.87 15.11 -5.09
N TYR A 196 17.94 14.06 -4.31
CA TYR A 196 19.02 13.07 -4.35
C TYR A 196 18.54 11.82 -5.07
N LEU A 197 19.35 11.32 -6.00
CA LEU A 197 19.07 10.13 -6.78
C LEU A 197 19.67 8.87 -6.14
N PRO A 198 19.17 7.67 -6.50
CA PRO A 198 19.84 6.42 -6.15
C PRO A 198 21.32 6.45 -6.55
N GLY A 199 22.17 6.00 -5.63
CA GLY A 199 23.63 6.07 -5.75
C GLY A 199 24.27 7.30 -5.11
N ALA A 200 23.50 8.32 -4.69
CA ALA A 200 24.02 9.41 -3.88
C ALA A 200 24.59 8.88 -2.57
N PRO A 201 25.79 9.34 -2.12
CA PRO A 201 26.31 8.98 -0.81
C PRO A 201 25.35 9.40 0.31
N VAL A 202 25.06 8.53 1.26
CA VAL A 202 24.28 8.87 2.45
C VAL A 202 24.93 10.00 3.25
N SER A 203 26.26 10.12 3.19
CA SER A 203 27.00 11.20 3.83
C SER A 203 26.76 12.60 3.24
N ASP A 204 26.07 12.71 2.11
CA ASP A 204 25.66 14.00 1.52
C ASP A 204 24.40 14.56 2.19
N LEU A 205 23.71 13.76 3.01
CA LEU A 205 22.59 14.19 3.85
C LEU A 205 23.09 14.45 5.29
N SER A 206 22.43 15.36 5.99
CA SER A 206 22.64 15.51 7.43
C SER A 206 22.11 14.27 8.19
N GLU A 207 22.49 14.12 9.48
CA GLU A 207 21.97 13.02 10.30
C GLU A 207 20.44 13.07 10.45
N GLU A 208 19.87 14.28 10.57
CA GLU A 208 18.43 14.50 10.68
C GLU A 208 17.71 14.21 9.37
N GLU A 209 18.23 14.67 8.23
CA GLU A 209 17.66 14.37 6.92
C GLU A 209 17.66 12.86 6.63
N TYR A 210 18.76 12.16 6.94
CA TYR A 210 18.86 10.72 6.74
C TYR A 210 17.98 9.94 7.73
N PHE A 211 17.79 10.44 8.94
CA PHE A 211 16.91 9.82 9.93
C PHE A 211 15.51 9.56 9.38
N TRP A 212 14.96 10.55 8.65
CA TRP A 212 13.61 10.45 8.08
C TRP A 212 13.49 9.42 6.95
N VAL A 213 14.54 9.22 6.17
CA VAL A 213 14.50 8.36 4.97
C VAL A 213 15.14 6.99 5.19
N ARG A 214 15.86 6.80 6.29
CA ARG A 214 16.66 5.60 6.54
C ARG A 214 15.87 4.30 6.41
N THR A 215 14.71 4.21 7.04
CA THR A 215 13.89 2.99 7.02
C THR A 215 13.47 2.62 5.60
N ALA A 216 13.07 3.59 4.79
CA ALA A 216 12.71 3.37 3.40
C ALA A 216 13.93 3.03 2.55
N ASN A 217 15.08 3.71 2.79
CA ASN A 217 16.33 3.48 2.07
C ASN A 217 16.93 2.09 2.34
N GLU A 218 16.78 1.57 3.55
CA GLU A 218 17.31 0.27 3.97
C GLU A 218 16.29 -0.87 3.74
N ASN A 219 15.09 -0.58 3.25
CA ASN A 219 14.04 -1.57 3.05
C ASN A 219 14.48 -2.63 2.03
N GLY A 220 14.48 -3.90 2.48
CA GLY A 220 14.93 -5.03 1.68
C GLY A 220 16.44 -5.20 1.56
N ALA A 221 17.25 -4.36 2.21
CA ALA A 221 18.71 -4.45 2.22
C ALA A 221 19.23 -5.27 3.43
N GLU A 222 20.36 -5.95 3.24
CA GLU A 222 21.09 -6.59 4.33
C GLU A 222 22.04 -5.59 4.99
N GLY A 223 21.55 -4.83 5.97
CA GLY A 223 22.34 -3.86 6.76
C GLY A 223 22.30 -2.42 6.22
N ALA A 224 23.03 -1.52 6.91
CA ALA A 224 23.10 -0.11 6.58
C ALA A 224 23.70 0.11 5.18
N GLN A 225 23.12 1.04 4.44
CA GLN A 225 23.54 1.40 3.09
C GLN A 225 24.45 2.62 3.13
N ASP A 226 25.54 2.63 2.36
CA ASP A 226 26.42 3.77 2.19
C ASP A 226 25.90 4.77 1.14
N THR A 227 24.93 4.33 0.32
CA THR A 227 24.31 5.13 -0.74
C THR A 227 22.79 5.04 -0.68
N LEU A 228 22.10 6.03 -1.24
CA LEU A 228 20.67 5.99 -1.40
C LEU A 228 20.28 4.93 -2.44
N THR A 229 19.22 4.21 -2.15
CA THR A 229 18.60 3.18 -3.03
C THR A 229 17.34 3.71 -3.72
N ILE A 230 16.79 4.82 -3.22
CA ILE A 230 15.58 5.48 -3.68
C ILE A 230 15.84 6.98 -3.93
N PRO A 231 15.06 7.65 -4.79
CA PRO A 231 15.03 9.11 -4.84
C PRO A 231 14.56 9.70 -3.51
N VAL A 232 15.18 10.79 -3.09
CA VAL A 232 14.84 11.52 -1.86
C VAL A 232 14.72 12.99 -2.18
N ILE A 233 13.67 13.65 -1.69
CA ILE A 233 13.55 15.12 -1.68
C ILE A 233 13.91 15.62 -0.29
N VAL A 234 14.71 16.67 -0.23
CA VAL A 234 15.19 17.25 1.04
C VAL A 234 14.77 18.71 1.15
N ASN A 235 14.13 19.03 2.27
CA ASN A 235 13.92 20.37 2.76
C ASN A 235 15.08 20.72 3.70
N GLU A 236 16.19 21.25 3.16
CA GLU A 236 17.40 21.56 3.95
C GLU A 236 17.13 22.58 5.06
N LYS A 237 16.15 23.47 4.87
CA LYS A 237 15.82 24.51 5.84
C LYS A 237 15.28 23.94 7.14
N MET A 238 14.52 22.86 7.03
CA MET A 238 13.87 22.19 8.15
C MET A 238 14.57 20.88 8.52
N GLU A 239 15.60 20.49 7.77
CA GLU A 239 16.32 19.21 7.90
C GLU A 239 15.39 17.99 7.75
N TYR A 240 14.41 18.09 6.81
CA TYR A 240 13.47 17.00 6.52
C TYR A 240 13.87 16.23 5.27
N GLY A 241 13.96 14.91 5.41
CA GLY A 241 14.10 13.99 4.30
C GLY A 241 12.75 13.39 3.94
N ILE A 242 12.32 13.55 2.69
CA ILE A 242 11.08 13.02 2.12
C ILE A 242 11.48 11.83 1.25
N TYR A 243 11.11 10.63 1.66
CA TYR A 243 11.45 9.42 0.90
C TYR A 243 10.46 9.18 -0.23
N SER A 244 10.85 8.30 -1.14
CA SER A 244 9.96 7.90 -2.23
C SER A 244 9.80 6.40 -2.31
N TYR A 245 8.71 6.00 -2.96
CA TYR A 245 8.51 4.63 -3.44
C TYR A 245 8.02 4.65 -4.88
N LYS A 246 8.45 3.64 -5.65
CA LYS A 246 8.07 3.56 -7.05
C LYS A 246 6.56 3.36 -7.15
N ARG A 247 5.90 4.20 -7.93
CA ARG A 247 4.48 4.02 -8.26
C ARG A 247 4.31 2.76 -9.10
N MET A 248 3.37 1.94 -8.72
CA MET A 248 2.96 0.83 -9.56
C MET A 248 2.27 1.38 -10.81
N THR A 249 2.58 0.82 -11.96
CA THR A 249 1.75 1.04 -13.14
C THR A 249 0.37 0.41 -12.91
N PRO A 250 -0.68 0.84 -13.60
CA PRO A 250 -2.00 0.21 -13.49
C PRO A 250 -1.97 -1.31 -13.72
N TYR A 251 -1.07 -1.78 -14.58
CA TYR A 251 -0.85 -3.20 -14.82
C TYR A 251 -0.18 -3.89 -13.62
N GLU A 252 0.87 -3.30 -13.03
CA GLU A 252 1.52 -3.82 -11.82
C GLU A 252 0.54 -3.86 -10.63
N GLU A 253 -0.30 -2.84 -10.49
CA GLU A 253 -1.37 -2.79 -9.48
C GLU A 253 -2.40 -3.91 -9.70
N ALA A 254 -2.85 -4.11 -10.93
CA ALA A 254 -3.73 -5.21 -11.28
C ALA A 254 -3.11 -6.58 -10.98
N GLN A 255 -1.81 -6.78 -11.27
CA GLN A 255 -1.10 -8.02 -10.95
C GLN A 255 -0.96 -8.23 -9.43
N SER A 256 -0.71 -7.19 -8.66
CA SER A 256 -0.68 -7.25 -7.19
C SER A 256 -2.03 -7.65 -6.62
N THR A 257 -3.10 -7.04 -7.13
CA THR A 257 -4.50 -7.37 -6.78
C THR A 257 -4.80 -8.84 -7.11
N LEU A 258 -4.51 -9.28 -8.33
CA LEU A 258 -4.68 -10.68 -8.75
C LEU A 258 -3.96 -11.65 -7.81
N ASN A 259 -2.69 -11.40 -7.49
CA ASN A 259 -1.92 -12.27 -6.59
C ASN A 259 -2.54 -12.36 -5.19
N THR A 260 -3.05 -11.26 -4.66
CA THR A 260 -3.69 -11.21 -3.33
C THR A 260 -4.98 -12.02 -3.30
N TYR A 261 -5.83 -11.84 -4.32
CA TYR A 261 -7.08 -12.58 -4.43
C TYR A 261 -6.85 -14.06 -4.76
N GLN A 262 -5.86 -14.38 -5.61
CA GLN A 262 -5.49 -15.77 -5.91
C GLN A 262 -5.05 -16.52 -4.65
N ALA A 263 -4.22 -15.90 -3.80
CA ALA A 263 -3.81 -16.52 -2.54
C ALA A 263 -5.02 -16.82 -1.62
N SER A 264 -6.01 -15.91 -1.59
CA SER A 264 -7.24 -16.10 -0.81
C SER A 264 -8.14 -17.19 -1.41
N TYR A 265 -8.22 -17.25 -2.73
CA TYR A 265 -8.95 -18.26 -3.50
C TYR A 265 -8.36 -19.66 -3.27
N ASP A 266 -7.04 -19.78 -3.38
CA ASP A 266 -6.32 -21.05 -3.14
C ASP A 266 -6.49 -21.53 -1.70
N ALA A 267 -6.49 -20.63 -0.72
CA ALA A 267 -6.74 -20.98 0.68
C ALA A 267 -8.16 -21.52 0.89
N ALA A 268 -9.17 -20.91 0.26
CA ALA A 268 -10.55 -21.41 0.31
C ALA A 268 -10.70 -22.77 -0.40
N GLU A 269 -10.02 -22.96 -1.54
CA GLU A 269 -9.97 -24.22 -2.27
C GLU A 269 -9.36 -25.36 -1.45
N GLU A 270 -8.28 -25.07 -0.71
CA GLU A 270 -7.66 -26.06 0.19
C GLU A 270 -8.58 -26.48 1.34
N GLU A 271 -9.38 -25.56 1.87
CA GLU A 271 -10.38 -25.89 2.89
C GLU A 271 -11.57 -26.66 2.28
N LEU A 272 -11.97 -26.33 1.05
CA LEU A 272 -12.97 -27.09 0.30
C LEU A 272 -12.54 -28.56 0.12
N LYS A 273 -11.29 -28.81 -0.27
CA LYS A 273 -10.71 -30.16 -0.44
C LYS A 273 -10.70 -30.97 0.86
N LYS A 274 -10.63 -30.33 2.02
CA LYS A 274 -10.66 -30.98 3.35
C LYS A 274 -12.09 -31.20 3.87
N ALA A 275 -13.07 -30.48 3.33
CA ALA A 275 -14.45 -30.54 3.78
C ALA A 275 -15.07 -31.93 3.48
N THR A 276 -15.81 -32.47 4.45
CA THR A 276 -16.50 -33.75 4.34
C THR A 276 -18.02 -33.62 4.38
N LEU A 277 -18.52 -32.47 4.77
CA LEU A 277 -19.96 -32.16 4.83
C LEU A 277 -20.33 -31.27 3.64
N GLN A 278 -21.41 -31.62 2.92
CA GLN A 278 -21.87 -30.86 1.77
C GLN A 278 -22.07 -29.37 2.10
N SER A 279 -22.70 -29.06 3.22
CA SER A 279 -22.90 -27.66 3.61
C SER A 279 -21.60 -26.86 3.77
N ARG A 280 -20.50 -27.50 4.21
CA ARG A 280 -19.19 -26.87 4.28
C ARG A 280 -18.57 -26.70 2.90
N MET A 281 -18.77 -27.66 2.02
CA MET A 281 -18.34 -27.55 0.62
C MET A 281 -19.06 -26.40 -0.08
N ASP A 282 -20.38 -26.28 0.14
CA ASP A 282 -21.18 -25.16 -0.38
C ASP A 282 -20.72 -23.82 0.16
N ASP A 283 -20.41 -23.72 1.47
CA ASP A 283 -19.88 -22.50 2.09
C ASP A 283 -18.54 -22.07 1.44
N TYR A 284 -17.59 -22.99 1.25
CA TYR A 284 -16.30 -22.68 0.62
C TYR A 284 -16.42 -22.34 -0.86
N ALA A 285 -17.30 -23.02 -1.60
CA ALA A 285 -17.57 -22.70 -2.99
C ALA A 285 -18.16 -21.29 -3.14
N MET A 286 -19.06 -20.90 -2.25
CA MET A 286 -19.58 -19.53 -2.21
C MET A 286 -18.49 -18.53 -1.84
N GLN A 287 -17.62 -18.83 -0.87
CA GLN A 287 -16.49 -17.98 -0.51
C GLN A 287 -15.54 -17.76 -1.71
N MET A 288 -15.24 -18.82 -2.48
CA MET A 288 -14.43 -18.70 -3.71
C MET A 288 -15.11 -17.81 -4.75
N TYR A 289 -16.44 -17.93 -4.90
CA TYR A 289 -17.23 -17.06 -5.77
C TYR A 289 -17.15 -15.59 -5.32
N ASP A 290 -17.34 -15.30 -4.04
CA ASP A 290 -17.28 -13.93 -3.50
C ASP A 290 -15.88 -13.31 -3.62
N ILE A 291 -14.83 -14.11 -3.41
CA ILE A 291 -13.43 -13.70 -3.61
C ILE A 291 -13.20 -13.30 -5.08
N SER A 292 -13.64 -14.15 -6.01
CA SER A 292 -13.45 -13.88 -7.45
C SER A 292 -14.26 -12.67 -7.93
N ASP A 293 -15.48 -12.47 -7.43
CA ASP A 293 -16.31 -11.31 -7.77
C ASP A 293 -15.71 -10.01 -7.20
N SER A 294 -15.14 -10.06 -5.99
CA SER A 294 -14.42 -8.93 -5.40
C SER A 294 -13.19 -8.55 -6.22
N CYS A 295 -12.38 -9.55 -6.63
CA CYS A 295 -11.24 -9.35 -7.53
C CYS A 295 -11.68 -8.67 -8.84
N LEU A 296 -12.74 -9.20 -9.45
CA LEU A 296 -13.29 -8.65 -10.71
C LEU A 296 -13.65 -7.17 -10.56
N ASN A 297 -14.29 -6.79 -9.46
CA ASN A 297 -14.73 -5.42 -9.22
C ASN A 297 -13.54 -4.47 -9.06
N GLU A 298 -12.47 -4.88 -8.37
CA GLU A 298 -11.25 -4.07 -8.23
C GLU A 298 -10.53 -3.91 -9.57
N ILE A 299 -10.27 -5.00 -10.30
CA ILE A 299 -9.63 -4.95 -11.63
C ILE A 299 -10.48 -4.12 -12.62
N TRP A 300 -11.81 -4.27 -12.57
CA TRP A 300 -12.72 -3.46 -13.40
C TRP A 300 -12.57 -1.97 -13.14
N ASN A 301 -12.41 -1.56 -11.88
CA ASN A 301 -12.17 -0.16 -11.53
C ASN A 301 -10.83 0.34 -12.09
N LEU A 302 -9.75 -0.47 -11.98
CA LEU A 302 -8.47 -0.11 -12.59
C LEU A 302 -8.60 0.10 -14.10
N VAL A 303 -9.26 -0.82 -14.81
CA VAL A 303 -9.51 -0.69 -16.25
C VAL A 303 -10.32 0.58 -16.56
N LYS A 304 -11.38 0.85 -15.80
CA LYS A 304 -12.25 2.01 -16.00
C LYS A 304 -11.52 3.34 -15.86
N TYR A 305 -10.60 3.46 -14.90
CA TYR A 305 -9.92 4.72 -14.62
C TYR A 305 -8.62 4.90 -15.41
N ASN A 306 -8.06 3.82 -15.97
CA ASN A 306 -6.76 3.83 -16.65
C ASN A 306 -6.82 3.55 -18.15
N THR A 307 -8.03 3.47 -18.74
CA THR A 307 -8.19 3.35 -20.19
C THR A 307 -8.96 4.55 -20.77
N SER A 308 -8.80 4.80 -22.07
CA SER A 308 -9.59 5.85 -22.73
C SER A 308 -11.07 5.48 -22.76
N GLU A 309 -11.96 6.50 -22.84
CA GLU A 309 -13.41 6.30 -22.89
C GLU A 309 -13.81 5.38 -24.08
N GLU A 310 -13.17 5.54 -25.23
CA GLU A 310 -13.41 4.69 -26.40
C GLU A 310 -13.06 3.23 -26.10
N LYS A 311 -11.85 2.99 -25.58
CA LYS A 311 -11.39 1.64 -25.23
C LYS A 311 -12.23 1.01 -24.12
N PHE A 312 -12.58 1.80 -23.10
CA PHE A 312 -13.46 1.33 -22.03
C PHE A 312 -14.83 0.88 -22.56
N ASN A 313 -15.43 1.60 -23.50
CA ASN A 313 -16.73 1.24 -24.09
C ASN A 313 -16.65 -0.07 -24.90
N GLU A 314 -15.53 -0.36 -25.57
CA GLU A 314 -15.28 -1.66 -26.20
C GLU A 314 -15.26 -2.77 -25.14
N ILE A 315 -14.43 -2.60 -24.11
CA ILE A 315 -14.28 -3.58 -23.01
C ILE A 315 -15.63 -3.80 -22.29
N LEU A 316 -16.39 -2.73 -22.05
CA LEU A 316 -17.71 -2.81 -21.43
C LEU A 316 -18.68 -3.68 -22.25
N THR A 317 -18.59 -3.61 -23.59
CA THR A 317 -19.43 -4.43 -24.48
C THR A 317 -19.03 -5.90 -24.36
N GLU A 318 -17.75 -6.21 -24.34
CA GLU A 318 -17.22 -7.55 -24.11
C GLU A 318 -17.59 -8.09 -22.73
N GLN A 319 -17.48 -7.23 -21.70
CA GLN A 319 -17.81 -7.61 -20.32
C GLN A 319 -19.29 -8.00 -20.17
N ARG A 320 -20.20 -7.28 -20.79
CA ARG A 320 -21.63 -7.63 -20.77
C ARG A 320 -21.91 -8.98 -21.42
N LYS A 321 -21.24 -9.29 -22.51
CA LYS A 321 -21.34 -10.60 -23.16
C LYS A 321 -20.77 -11.69 -22.27
N TRP A 322 -19.58 -11.47 -21.70
CA TRP A 322 -18.94 -12.41 -20.79
C TRP A 322 -19.81 -12.73 -19.55
N ILE A 323 -20.47 -11.72 -18.94
CA ILE A 323 -21.41 -11.94 -17.82
C ILE A 323 -22.51 -12.93 -18.24
N ALA A 324 -23.11 -12.72 -19.41
CA ALA A 324 -24.16 -13.62 -19.90
C ALA A 324 -23.63 -15.04 -20.16
N ASP A 325 -22.42 -15.18 -20.71
CA ASP A 325 -21.77 -16.46 -20.95
C ASP A 325 -21.42 -17.17 -19.62
N LYS A 326 -20.92 -16.44 -18.60
CA LYS A 326 -20.67 -16.94 -17.24
C LYS A 326 -21.94 -17.49 -16.58
N GLU A 327 -23.02 -16.69 -16.62
CA GLU A 327 -24.31 -17.10 -16.05
C GLU A 327 -24.88 -18.32 -16.78
N ALA A 328 -24.75 -18.40 -18.10
CA ALA A 328 -25.17 -19.54 -18.88
C ALA A 328 -24.41 -20.83 -18.50
N ALA A 329 -23.08 -20.72 -18.29
CA ALA A 329 -22.25 -21.84 -17.87
C ALA A 329 -22.65 -22.37 -16.47
N GLY A 330 -22.92 -21.45 -15.51
CA GLY A 330 -23.43 -21.85 -14.20
C GLY A 330 -24.81 -22.54 -14.25
N ASN A 331 -25.73 -21.99 -15.06
CA ASN A 331 -27.07 -22.54 -15.24
C ASN A 331 -27.03 -23.90 -15.95
N GLU A 332 -26.16 -24.12 -16.92
CA GLU A 332 -26.00 -25.42 -17.59
C GLU A 332 -25.66 -26.53 -16.60
N ILE A 333 -24.81 -26.26 -15.59
CA ILE A 333 -24.50 -27.24 -14.54
C ILE A 333 -25.74 -27.55 -13.70
N LEU A 334 -26.53 -26.52 -13.35
CA LEU A 334 -27.78 -26.72 -12.59
C LEU A 334 -28.82 -27.51 -13.36
N ASP A 335 -28.94 -27.31 -14.69
CA ASP A 335 -29.89 -28.01 -15.56
C ASP A 335 -29.50 -29.48 -15.81
N GLN A 336 -28.20 -29.77 -15.78
CA GLN A 336 -27.68 -31.13 -16.05
C GLN A 336 -27.54 -31.99 -14.79
N ASN A 337 -27.61 -31.40 -13.60
CA ASN A 337 -27.34 -32.08 -12.33
C ASN A 337 -28.38 -31.73 -11.27
N ASP A 338 -29.22 -32.73 -10.94
CA ASP A 338 -30.25 -32.66 -9.87
C ASP A 338 -29.67 -33.01 -8.46
N GLY A 339 -28.35 -33.25 -8.37
CA GLY A 339 -27.68 -33.67 -7.13
C GLY A 339 -27.47 -32.53 -6.15
N SER A 340 -27.18 -32.88 -4.89
CA SER A 340 -26.91 -31.89 -3.83
C SER A 340 -25.65 -31.05 -4.06
N SER A 341 -24.76 -31.46 -4.96
CA SER A 341 -23.54 -30.71 -5.33
C SER A 341 -23.76 -29.72 -6.46
N ALA A 342 -24.89 -29.71 -7.15
CA ALA A 342 -25.12 -28.90 -8.35
C ALA A 342 -24.88 -27.39 -8.09
N GLN A 343 -25.35 -26.89 -6.95
CA GLN A 343 -25.15 -25.48 -6.57
C GLN A 343 -23.68 -25.16 -6.31
N MET A 344 -22.98 -26.04 -5.62
CA MET A 344 -21.54 -25.93 -5.38
C MET A 344 -20.78 -25.94 -6.71
N ASP A 345 -21.04 -26.90 -7.57
CA ASP A 345 -20.36 -27.06 -8.85
C ASP A 345 -20.59 -25.85 -9.77
N SER A 346 -21.81 -25.30 -9.76
CA SER A 346 -22.15 -24.05 -10.48
C SER A 346 -21.38 -22.84 -9.94
N SER A 347 -21.33 -22.67 -8.60
CA SER A 347 -20.58 -21.56 -7.97
C SER A 347 -19.10 -21.65 -8.26
N LEU A 348 -18.51 -22.85 -8.17
CA LEU A 348 -17.09 -23.08 -8.50
C LEU A 348 -16.78 -22.76 -9.95
N LYS A 349 -17.64 -23.18 -10.90
CA LYS A 349 -17.43 -22.87 -12.32
C LYS A 349 -17.51 -21.36 -12.59
N MET A 350 -18.46 -20.67 -11.98
CA MET A 350 -18.55 -19.21 -12.13
C MET A 350 -17.37 -18.50 -11.48
N ALA A 351 -16.86 -18.98 -10.35
CA ALA A 351 -15.67 -18.45 -9.69
C ALA A 351 -14.42 -18.62 -10.56
N GLU A 352 -14.19 -19.81 -11.12
CA GLU A 352 -13.10 -20.09 -12.06
C GLU A 352 -13.11 -19.13 -13.25
N LEU A 353 -14.24 -19.04 -13.95
CA LEU A 353 -14.41 -18.13 -15.09
C LEU A 353 -14.18 -16.65 -14.70
N THR A 354 -14.52 -16.30 -13.46
CA THR A 354 -14.32 -14.93 -12.98
C THR A 354 -12.85 -14.63 -12.73
N MET A 355 -12.06 -15.54 -12.15
CA MET A 355 -10.62 -15.37 -12.00
C MET A 355 -9.91 -15.28 -13.36
N GLU A 356 -10.25 -16.16 -14.32
CA GLU A 356 -9.75 -16.09 -15.70
C GLU A 356 -10.06 -14.70 -16.33
N ARG A 357 -11.26 -14.18 -16.11
CA ARG A 357 -11.65 -12.86 -16.63
C ARG A 357 -10.88 -11.72 -15.98
N CYS A 358 -10.54 -11.82 -14.70
CA CYS A 358 -9.69 -10.83 -14.02
C CYS A 358 -8.32 -10.72 -14.70
N GLU A 359 -7.69 -11.85 -15.07
CA GLU A 359 -6.42 -11.86 -15.80
C GLU A 359 -6.54 -11.20 -17.17
N GLU A 360 -7.61 -11.54 -17.94
CA GLU A 360 -7.89 -10.93 -19.24
C GLU A 360 -8.09 -9.40 -19.13
N LEU A 361 -8.80 -8.93 -18.10
CA LEU A 361 -9.04 -7.52 -17.86
C LEU A 361 -7.75 -6.77 -17.49
N ALA A 362 -6.89 -7.37 -16.66
CA ALA A 362 -5.60 -6.81 -16.31
C ALA A 362 -4.71 -6.58 -17.56
N ASP A 363 -4.82 -7.44 -18.57
CA ASP A 363 -4.03 -7.32 -19.82
C ASP A 363 -4.35 -6.07 -20.64
N TYR A 364 -5.52 -5.45 -20.45
CA TYR A 364 -5.85 -4.16 -21.07
C TYR A 364 -5.06 -2.98 -20.47
N LEU A 365 -4.35 -3.19 -19.35
CA LEU A 365 -3.57 -2.17 -18.64
C LEU A 365 -2.06 -2.19 -18.99
N LYS A 366 -1.63 -3.13 -19.87
CA LYS A 366 -0.23 -3.27 -20.34
C LYS A 366 0.29 -2.10 -21.17
#